data_bb223f2e1589dd6b4c827f3bcde9addc
#
_entry.id   bb223f2e1589dd6b4c827f3bcde9addc
#
_cell.length_a   1.000
_cell.length_b   1.000
_cell.length_c   1.000
_cell.angle_alpha   90.00
_cell.angle_beta   90.00
_cell.angle_gamma   90.00
#
_symmetry.space_group_name_H-M   'P 1'
#
loop_
_entity.id
_entity.type
_entity.pdbx_description
1 polymer ?
#
loop_
_entity_poly.entity_id
_entity_poly.type
_entity_poly.pdbx_seq_one_letter_code
_entity_poly.pdbx_strand_id
1 'polypeptide(L)'
;MVEFLEHEQNENFRKVYNTDRYWVDTDMGIMIDTMCGNAAYVWGYNNPRLNQALQEQCSSVQFLRGRNSESAELVLEVNHELLARAGMTGIIWAVSGSDCVEAGLELAYQYWQEVDSRKNKTVAFSPGYHGCTYLAKSLYGAKENKDVITLTAPNTVDDEIDVLVQLNALLEQDKSIGTVVFETIPWLNGIKPYSQNWWTMMRKICTDRNVLMFADDVWGGFGKVGTDFSHNTYGVIPDIVSMGKSITGGYIPSGCALSSEKVTDVINNNKWSHGHTWQPQMLGMRLTKEVLSMFDHGHVTRIDKRQRKLFKKLGLEFRGAHGLAKEILFNKTITGKDLDRAGLCNTQYTTDSIFLVTPFCEDAVYWNELEQRLKILLDSNNEDSV
;
A
#
# COMPACT_ATOMS: atom_id res chain seq x y z
N MET A 1 -26.23 0.78 9.02
CA MET A 1 -26.78 1.70 8.00
C MET A 1 -26.97 3.12 8.56
N VAL A 2 -27.14 3.27 9.86
CA VAL A 2 -27.29 4.58 10.54
C VAL A 2 -25.98 5.37 10.60
N GLU A 3 -24.84 4.71 10.78
CA GLU A 3 -23.51 5.37 10.84
C GLU A 3 -23.11 6.12 9.56
N PHE A 4 -23.58 5.69 8.38
CA PHE A 4 -23.24 6.37 7.13
C PHE A 4 -23.98 7.70 6.91
N LEU A 5 -25.12 7.90 7.57
CA LEU A 5 -25.91 9.14 7.47
C LEU A 5 -25.46 10.21 8.51
N GLU A 6 -24.79 9.80 9.59
CA GLU A 6 -24.25 10.74 10.60
C GLU A 6 -23.01 11.48 10.11
N HIS A 7 -22.35 11.02 9.05
CA HIS A 7 -21.19 11.68 8.46
C HIS A 7 -21.52 13.07 7.87
N GLU A 8 -22.75 13.34 7.46
CA GLU A 8 -23.14 14.65 6.98
C GLU A 8 -23.16 15.74 8.06
N GLN A 9 -23.15 15.36 9.35
CA GLN A 9 -23.15 16.29 10.49
C GLN A 9 -21.74 16.51 11.08
N ASN A 10 -20.71 15.84 10.54
CA ASN A 10 -19.35 16.02 11.02
C ASN A 10 -18.75 17.31 10.45
N GLU A 11 -18.47 18.29 11.30
CA GLU A 11 -17.89 19.60 10.95
C GLU A 11 -16.55 19.52 10.18
N ASN A 12 -15.94 18.34 10.11
CA ASN A 12 -14.71 18.09 9.37
C ASN A 12 -14.93 17.59 7.93
N PHE A 13 -16.18 17.41 7.49
CA PHE A 13 -16.51 16.99 6.14
C PHE A 13 -16.47 18.18 5.18
N ARG A 14 -15.56 18.11 4.19
CA ARG A 14 -15.47 19.10 3.12
C ARG A 14 -16.22 18.63 1.88
N LYS A 15 -16.94 19.55 1.25
CA LYS A 15 -17.52 19.27 -0.06
C LYS A 15 -16.41 19.41 -1.10
N VAL A 16 -16.16 18.34 -1.86
CA VAL A 16 -15.21 18.34 -2.96
C VAL A 16 -15.96 18.61 -4.26
N TYR A 17 -15.52 19.60 -5.01
CA TYR A 17 -16.14 20.01 -6.30
C TYR A 17 -15.35 19.48 -7.50
N ASN A 18 -14.01 19.48 -7.40
CA ASN A 18 -13.15 19.06 -8.49
C ASN A 18 -11.77 18.61 -7.96
N THR A 19 -11.04 17.89 -8.80
CA THR A 19 -9.64 17.52 -8.53
C THR A 19 -8.82 17.68 -9.80
N ASP A 20 -7.58 18.13 -9.68
CA ASP A 20 -6.63 18.21 -10.79
C ASP A 20 -5.19 18.04 -10.31
N ARG A 21 -4.45 17.10 -10.88
CA ARG A 21 -3.08 16.74 -10.50
C ARG A 21 -2.94 16.43 -9.01
N TYR A 22 -2.65 17.39 -8.18
CA TYR A 22 -2.51 17.31 -6.72
C TYR A 22 -3.45 18.26 -5.97
N TRP A 23 -4.30 18.97 -6.70
CA TRP A 23 -5.26 19.91 -6.16
C TRP A 23 -6.61 19.27 -5.91
N VAL A 24 -7.21 19.69 -4.83
CA VAL A 24 -8.60 19.37 -4.47
C VAL A 24 -9.33 20.67 -4.26
N ASP A 25 -10.34 20.94 -5.08
CA ASP A 25 -11.22 22.10 -4.96
C ASP A 25 -12.36 21.78 -4.02
N THR A 26 -12.46 22.54 -2.94
CA THR A 26 -13.42 22.29 -1.85
C THR A 26 -14.20 23.54 -1.49
N ASP A 27 -15.21 23.41 -0.62
CA ASP A 27 -15.92 24.55 -0.02
C ASP A 27 -15.04 25.42 0.88
N MET A 28 -13.84 24.93 1.26
CA MET A 28 -12.83 25.71 1.99
C MET A 28 -11.77 26.33 1.04
N GLY A 29 -11.92 26.18 -0.27
CA GLY A 29 -10.98 26.61 -1.29
C GLY A 29 -10.10 25.50 -1.84
N ILE A 30 -9.07 25.88 -2.58
CA ILE A 30 -8.15 24.95 -3.23
C ILE A 30 -7.11 24.42 -2.22
N MET A 31 -7.09 23.12 -2.02
CA MET A 31 -6.20 22.43 -1.10
C MET A 31 -5.19 21.53 -1.84
N ILE A 32 -4.08 21.18 -1.21
CA ILE A 32 -3.18 20.12 -1.69
C ILE A 32 -3.55 18.81 -1.00
N ASP A 33 -3.77 17.75 -1.78
CA ASP A 33 -3.85 16.40 -1.25
C ASP A 33 -2.43 15.88 -0.92
N THR A 34 -2.14 15.80 0.36
CA THR A 34 -0.84 15.33 0.86
C THR A 34 -0.72 13.81 0.92
N MET A 35 -1.82 13.08 0.72
CA MET A 35 -1.85 11.62 0.80
C MET A 35 -2.04 10.92 -0.54
N CYS A 36 -2.16 11.67 -1.64
CA CYS A 36 -2.51 11.10 -2.95
C CYS A 36 -3.72 10.16 -2.86
N GLY A 37 -4.83 10.63 -2.25
CA GLY A 37 -6.05 9.83 -2.06
C GLY A 37 -5.78 8.51 -1.32
N ASN A 38 -5.11 8.54 -0.20
CA ASN A 38 -4.66 7.37 0.58
C ASN A 38 -3.65 6.48 -0.19
N ALA A 39 -2.63 7.12 -0.76
CA ALA A 39 -1.54 6.49 -1.51
C ALA A 39 -1.95 5.76 -2.80
N ALA A 40 -3.08 6.14 -3.40
CA ALA A 40 -3.58 5.54 -4.65
C ALA A 40 -3.22 6.36 -5.89
N TYR A 41 -3.32 7.68 -5.82
CA TYR A 41 -3.15 8.61 -6.95
C TYR A 41 -1.72 9.17 -7.09
N VAL A 42 -0.71 8.32 -6.98
CA VAL A 42 0.69 8.78 -7.03
C VAL A 42 1.09 9.43 -8.36
N TRP A 43 0.34 9.23 -9.44
CA TRP A 43 0.51 9.94 -10.72
C TRP A 43 -0.34 11.21 -10.82
N GLY A 44 -1.04 11.59 -9.75
CA GLY A 44 -1.91 12.75 -9.70
C GLY A 44 -3.31 12.48 -10.26
N TYR A 45 -4.25 13.32 -9.82
CA TYR A 45 -5.62 13.33 -10.35
C TYR A 45 -5.63 13.76 -11.81
N ASN A 46 -6.60 13.29 -12.58
CA ASN A 46 -6.81 13.66 -13.99
C ASN A 46 -5.55 13.54 -14.86
N ASN A 47 -4.73 12.52 -14.62
CA ASN A 47 -3.54 12.26 -15.40
C ASN A 47 -3.89 12.02 -16.88
N PRO A 48 -3.39 12.83 -17.83
CA PRO A 48 -3.81 12.73 -19.23
C PRO A 48 -3.56 11.37 -19.86
N ARG A 49 -2.45 10.70 -19.51
CA ARG A 49 -2.09 9.39 -20.05
C ARG A 49 -3.06 8.31 -19.55
N LEU A 50 -3.41 8.34 -18.24
CA LEU A 50 -4.36 7.40 -17.65
C LEU A 50 -5.78 7.65 -18.19
N ASN A 51 -6.19 8.92 -18.33
CA ASN A 51 -7.47 9.27 -18.94
C ASN A 51 -7.57 8.73 -20.37
N GLN A 52 -6.54 8.96 -21.20
CA GLN A 52 -6.50 8.45 -22.57
C GLN A 52 -6.54 6.92 -22.61
N ALA A 53 -5.72 6.24 -21.80
CA ALA A 53 -5.67 4.79 -21.74
C ALA A 53 -7.04 4.19 -21.38
N LEU A 54 -7.74 4.81 -20.42
CA LEU A 54 -9.08 4.39 -20.02
C LEU A 54 -10.12 4.59 -21.14
N GLN A 55 -10.09 5.75 -21.81
CA GLN A 55 -11.01 6.06 -22.93
C GLN A 55 -10.82 5.08 -24.09
N GLU A 56 -9.58 4.79 -24.47
CA GLU A 56 -9.24 3.83 -25.52
C GLU A 56 -9.77 2.44 -25.19
N GLN A 57 -9.55 1.98 -23.93
CA GLN A 57 -10.03 0.66 -23.50
C GLN A 57 -11.56 0.59 -23.42
N CYS A 58 -12.23 1.65 -22.97
CA CYS A 58 -13.70 1.75 -22.98
C CYS A 58 -14.26 1.69 -24.40
N SER A 59 -13.54 2.20 -25.39
CA SER A 59 -13.97 2.20 -26.79
C SER A 59 -13.68 0.89 -27.52
N SER A 60 -12.98 -0.05 -26.89
CA SER A 60 -12.62 -1.35 -27.47
C SER A 60 -13.25 -2.51 -26.69
N VAL A 61 -12.57 -3.00 -25.65
CA VAL A 61 -13.02 -4.15 -24.85
C VAL A 61 -13.06 -3.76 -23.38
N GLN A 62 -14.26 -3.50 -22.85
CA GLN A 62 -14.46 -3.15 -21.45
C GLN A 62 -14.43 -4.39 -20.54
N PHE A 63 -14.94 -5.51 -21.04
CA PHE A 63 -15.14 -6.72 -20.28
C PHE A 63 -14.98 -7.98 -21.13
N LEU A 64 -14.27 -8.96 -20.57
CA LEU A 64 -14.19 -10.34 -21.06
C LEU A 64 -14.47 -11.27 -19.88
N ARG A 65 -15.08 -12.42 -20.17
CA ARG A 65 -15.45 -13.39 -19.13
C ARG A 65 -14.55 -14.62 -19.15
N GLY A 66 -14.11 -15.03 -17.95
CA GLY A 66 -13.45 -16.30 -17.71
C GLY A 66 -12.17 -16.48 -18.55
N ARG A 67 -11.96 -17.66 -19.12
CA ARG A 67 -10.74 -17.99 -19.86
C ARG A 67 -10.41 -17.05 -21.03
N ASN A 68 -11.42 -16.38 -21.61
CA ASN A 68 -11.17 -15.40 -22.67
C ASN A 68 -10.48 -14.14 -22.14
N SER A 69 -10.72 -13.74 -20.90
CA SER A 69 -9.99 -12.63 -20.30
C SER A 69 -8.55 -13.01 -19.94
N GLU A 70 -8.33 -14.23 -19.45
CA GLU A 70 -7.00 -14.72 -19.08
C GLU A 70 -6.07 -14.89 -20.30
N SER A 71 -6.63 -15.20 -21.47
CA SER A 71 -5.88 -15.35 -22.73
C SER A 71 -5.80 -14.08 -23.58
N ALA A 72 -6.38 -12.96 -23.13
CA ALA A 72 -6.28 -11.70 -23.85
C ALA A 72 -4.83 -11.20 -23.85
N GLU A 73 -4.34 -10.74 -25.01
CA GLU A 73 -2.96 -10.26 -25.20
C GLU A 73 -2.57 -9.22 -24.15
N LEU A 74 -3.44 -8.25 -23.88
CA LEU A 74 -3.22 -7.23 -22.85
C LEU A 74 -2.97 -7.83 -21.47
N VAL A 75 -3.73 -8.86 -21.08
CA VAL A 75 -3.58 -9.53 -19.78
C VAL A 75 -2.26 -10.29 -19.71
N LEU A 76 -1.90 -11.00 -20.78
CA LEU A 76 -0.64 -11.75 -20.86
C LEU A 76 0.57 -10.81 -20.77
N GLU A 77 0.55 -9.68 -21.48
CA GLU A 77 1.59 -8.66 -21.41
C GLU A 77 1.74 -8.09 -19.99
N VAL A 78 0.64 -7.69 -19.36
CA VAL A 78 0.64 -7.12 -18.00
C VAL A 78 1.12 -8.15 -16.99
N ASN A 79 0.64 -9.39 -17.07
CA ASN A 79 1.07 -10.47 -16.20
C ASN A 79 2.59 -10.70 -16.33
N HIS A 80 3.09 -10.81 -17.56
CA HIS A 80 4.52 -11.04 -17.80
C HIS A 80 5.37 -9.90 -17.20
N GLU A 81 4.98 -8.65 -17.42
CA GLU A 81 5.73 -7.50 -16.92
C GLU A 81 5.70 -7.40 -15.39
N LEU A 82 4.52 -7.59 -14.74
CA LEU A 82 4.40 -7.57 -13.29
C LEU A 82 5.22 -8.69 -12.64
N LEU A 83 5.09 -9.91 -13.15
CA LEU A 83 5.81 -11.07 -12.62
C LEU A 83 7.33 -10.91 -12.76
N ALA A 84 7.79 -10.41 -13.90
CA ALA A 84 9.21 -10.15 -14.13
C ALA A 84 9.77 -9.09 -13.18
N ARG A 85 9.03 -7.98 -12.97
CA ARG A 85 9.43 -6.92 -12.05
C ARG A 85 9.42 -7.36 -10.59
N ALA A 86 8.45 -8.19 -10.20
CA ALA A 86 8.31 -8.70 -8.84
C ALA A 86 9.26 -9.88 -8.54
N GLY A 87 9.86 -10.53 -9.54
CA GLY A 87 10.58 -11.79 -9.38
C GLY A 87 9.66 -12.94 -8.95
N MET A 88 8.41 -12.94 -9.43
CA MET A 88 7.36 -13.90 -9.11
C MET A 88 6.96 -14.72 -10.34
N THR A 89 6.20 -15.81 -10.15
CA THR A 89 5.81 -16.72 -11.23
C THR A 89 4.31 -16.96 -11.33
N GLY A 90 3.53 -16.66 -10.28
CA GLY A 90 2.07 -16.79 -10.27
C GLY A 90 1.38 -15.48 -9.97
N ILE A 91 0.19 -15.29 -10.53
CA ILE A 91 -0.64 -14.09 -10.32
C ILE A 91 -2.11 -14.44 -10.23
N ILE A 92 -2.79 -13.85 -9.27
CA ILE A 92 -4.24 -13.86 -9.12
C ILE A 92 -4.70 -12.41 -9.08
N TRP A 93 -5.56 -12.02 -10.01
CA TRP A 93 -6.17 -10.69 -10.03
C TRP A 93 -7.32 -10.59 -9.05
N ALA A 94 -7.55 -9.40 -8.52
CA ALA A 94 -8.55 -9.09 -7.51
C ALA A 94 -9.15 -7.70 -7.77
N VAL A 95 -10.29 -7.38 -7.15
CA VAL A 95 -11.00 -6.11 -7.37
C VAL A 95 -10.66 -5.03 -6.36
N SER A 96 -9.84 -5.33 -5.34
CA SER A 96 -9.40 -4.35 -4.35
C SER A 96 -8.18 -4.84 -3.58
N GLY A 97 -7.53 -3.96 -2.80
CA GLY A 97 -6.45 -4.36 -1.89
C GLY A 97 -6.91 -5.38 -0.84
N SER A 98 -8.11 -5.23 -0.29
CA SER A 98 -8.68 -6.20 0.66
C SER A 98 -8.88 -7.58 0.03
N ASP A 99 -9.36 -7.61 -1.20
CA ASP A 99 -9.56 -8.85 -1.98
C ASP A 99 -8.22 -9.50 -2.36
N CYS A 100 -7.19 -8.71 -2.64
CA CYS A 100 -5.84 -9.23 -2.88
C CYS A 100 -5.26 -9.93 -1.67
N VAL A 101 -5.44 -9.36 -0.47
CA VAL A 101 -4.98 -9.98 0.77
C VAL A 101 -5.74 -11.26 1.04
N GLU A 102 -7.07 -11.25 0.85
CA GLU A 102 -7.91 -12.45 0.98
C GLU A 102 -7.47 -13.54 0.01
N ALA A 103 -7.23 -13.20 -1.26
CA ALA A 103 -6.73 -14.14 -2.28
C ALA A 103 -5.33 -14.69 -1.92
N GLY A 104 -4.45 -13.85 -1.38
CA GLY A 104 -3.12 -14.27 -0.91
C GLY A 104 -3.19 -15.23 0.29
N LEU A 105 -4.12 -15.00 1.23
CA LEU A 105 -4.35 -15.91 2.36
C LEU A 105 -4.94 -17.25 1.91
N GLU A 106 -5.88 -17.21 0.97
CA GLU A 106 -6.46 -18.41 0.38
C GLU A 106 -5.40 -19.23 -0.37
N LEU A 107 -4.54 -18.55 -1.14
CA LEU A 107 -3.41 -19.16 -1.82
C LEU A 107 -2.45 -19.85 -0.84
N ALA A 108 -2.11 -19.18 0.27
CA ALA A 108 -1.29 -19.75 1.33
C ALA A 108 -1.96 -20.96 1.98
N TYR A 109 -3.25 -20.87 2.26
CA TYR A 109 -4.04 -21.97 2.82
C TYR A 109 -4.04 -23.17 1.87
N GLN A 110 -4.35 -22.98 0.58
CA GLN A 110 -4.36 -24.07 -0.40
C GLN A 110 -2.98 -24.72 -0.55
N TYR A 111 -1.91 -23.92 -0.58
CA TYR A 111 -0.55 -24.44 -0.58
C TYR A 111 -0.33 -25.41 0.60
N TRP A 112 -0.72 -25.02 1.82
CA TRP A 112 -0.52 -25.86 3.00
C TRP A 112 -1.45 -27.07 3.05
N GLN A 113 -2.67 -27.00 2.48
CA GLN A 113 -3.53 -28.19 2.36
C GLN A 113 -2.84 -29.31 1.55
N GLU A 114 -2.05 -28.94 0.54
CA GLU A 114 -1.35 -29.88 -0.32
C GLU A 114 0.00 -30.36 0.29
N VAL A 115 0.70 -29.49 1.00
CA VAL A 115 2.07 -29.78 1.49
C VAL A 115 2.08 -30.31 2.92
N ASP A 116 1.34 -29.69 3.82
CA ASP A 116 1.18 -30.09 5.23
C ASP A 116 -0.08 -29.43 5.81
N SER A 117 -1.21 -30.11 5.74
CA SER A 117 -2.52 -29.59 6.16
C SER A 117 -2.64 -29.25 7.66
N ARG A 118 -1.64 -29.60 8.48
CA ARG A 118 -1.56 -29.17 9.88
C ARG A 118 -1.19 -27.71 10.02
N LYS A 119 -0.59 -27.10 8.99
CA LYS A 119 -0.15 -25.70 8.95
C LYS A 119 -1.30 -24.78 8.49
N ASN A 120 -2.21 -24.51 9.41
CA ASN A 120 -3.45 -23.78 9.15
C ASN A 120 -3.55 -22.44 9.88
N LYS A 121 -2.52 -22.04 10.63
CA LYS A 121 -2.47 -20.76 11.34
C LYS A 121 -1.60 -19.73 10.65
N THR A 122 -1.96 -18.47 10.86
CA THR A 122 -1.25 -17.30 10.33
C THR A 122 -0.78 -16.42 11.48
N VAL A 123 0.44 -15.91 11.40
CA VAL A 123 0.94 -14.82 12.26
C VAL A 123 0.86 -13.52 11.51
N ALA A 124 0.40 -12.45 12.16
CA ALA A 124 0.40 -11.09 11.64
C ALA A 124 0.83 -10.09 12.73
N PHE A 125 0.89 -8.79 12.40
CA PHE A 125 1.37 -7.75 13.31
C PHE A 125 0.34 -6.65 13.52
N SER A 126 0.26 -6.13 14.75
CA SER A 126 -0.63 -5.03 15.15
C SER A 126 0.15 -3.97 15.94
N PRO A 127 -0.11 -2.67 15.74
CA PRO A 127 -1.09 -2.11 14.82
C PRO A 127 -0.73 -2.37 13.35
N GLY A 128 -1.74 -2.60 12.53
CA GLY A 128 -1.62 -2.88 11.10
C GLY A 128 -2.96 -2.76 10.40
N TYR A 129 -2.96 -2.78 9.06
CA TYR A 129 -4.19 -2.76 8.27
C TYR A 129 -4.01 -3.58 6.99
N HIS A 130 -4.78 -4.62 6.86
CA HIS A 130 -4.73 -5.56 5.73
C HIS A 130 -6.00 -5.57 4.87
N GLY A 131 -6.94 -4.67 5.16
CA GLY A 131 -8.22 -4.59 4.44
C GLY A 131 -9.43 -4.80 5.33
N CYS A 132 -10.63 -4.79 4.70
CA CYS A 132 -11.91 -4.83 5.40
C CYS A 132 -12.71 -6.13 5.19
N THR A 133 -12.18 -7.11 4.45
CA THR A 133 -12.79 -8.43 4.28
C THR A 133 -12.66 -9.29 5.54
N TYR A 134 -13.33 -10.42 5.56
CA TYR A 134 -13.46 -11.22 6.77
C TYR A 134 -12.13 -11.71 7.36
N LEU A 135 -11.25 -12.30 6.52
CA LEU A 135 -9.93 -12.77 6.97
C LEU A 135 -8.95 -11.61 7.14
N ALA A 136 -8.95 -10.63 6.21
CA ALA A 136 -8.07 -9.48 6.30
C ALA A 136 -8.25 -8.70 7.63
N LYS A 137 -9.48 -8.55 8.14
CA LYS A 137 -9.75 -7.93 9.44
C LYS A 137 -9.16 -8.70 10.61
N SER A 138 -9.04 -10.00 10.52
CA SER A 138 -8.47 -10.81 11.60
C SER A 138 -6.96 -10.62 11.76
N LEU A 139 -6.25 -10.23 10.69
CA LEU A 139 -4.80 -10.06 10.70
C LEU A 139 -4.31 -8.92 11.63
N TYR A 140 -5.16 -7.93 11.91
CA TYR A 140 -4.79 -6.81 12.79
C TYR A 140 -5.66 -6.71 14.04
N GLY A 141 -6.36 -7.78 14.39
CA GLY A 141 -7.15 -7.89 15.63
C GLY A 141 -8.52 -7.21 15.59
N ALA A 142 -8.95 -6.62 14.46
CA ALA A 142 -10.29 -6.02 14.33
C ALA A 142 -11.42 -7.07 14.33
N LYS A 143 -11.06 -8.35 14.18
CA LYS A 143 -11.96 -9.49 14.29
C LYS A 143 -11.23 -10.69 14.89
N GLU A 144 -11.83 -11.33 15.89
CA GLU A 144 -11.29 -12.57 16.43
C GLU A 144 -11.31 -13.70 15.41
N ASN A 145 -10.18 -14.39 15.28
CA ASN A 145 -10.03 -15.62 14.52
C ASN A 145 -9.00 -16.49 15.23
N LYS A 146 -9.41 -17.69 15.65
CA LYS A 146 -8.57 -18.65 16.39
C LYS A 146 -7.34 -19.12 15.61
N ASP A 147 -7.37 -19.01 14.30
CA ASP A 147 -6.30 -19.43 13.40
C ASP A 147 -5.35 -18.26 13.04
N VAL A 148 -5.55 -17.08 13.65
CA VAL A 148 -4.67 -15.91 13.52
C VAL A 148 -4.06 -15.56 14.86
N ILE A 149 -2.73 -15.43 14.89
CA ILE A 149 -1.95 -14.99 16.04
C ILE A 149 -1.38 -13.62 15.72
N THR A 150 -1.64 -12.63 16.57
CA THR A 150 -1.17 -11.27 16.37
C THR A 150 -0.01 -10.98 17.31
N LEU A 151 1.13 -10.58 16.77
CA LEU A 151 2.27 -10.01 17.50
C LEU A 151 2.22 -8.49 17.47
N THR A 152 2.85 -7.84 18.45
CA THR A 152 3.02 -6.39 18.43
C THR A 152 4.02 -6.00 17.33
N ALA A 153 3.63 -5.09 16.44
CA ALA A 153 4.52 -4.54 15.43
C ALA A 153 5.66 -3.71 16.08
N PRO A 154 6.89 -3.73 15.55
CA PRO A 154 7.97 -2.91 16.09
C PRO A 154 7.68 -1.41 15.87
N ASN A 155 7.97 -0.60 16.88
CA ASN A 155 7.84 0.87 16.81
C ASN A 155 9.12 1.56 16.34
N THR A 156 10.26 0.95 16.59
CA THR A 156 11.58 1.45 16.23
C THR A 156 12.40 0.35 15.58
N VAL A 157 13.52 0.71 14.98
CA VAL A 157 14.47 -0.27 14.40
C VAL A 157 15.05 -1.17 15.51
N ASP A 158 15.20 -0.64 16.72
CA ASP A 158 15.73 -1.43 17.87
C ASP A 158 14.73 -2.51 18.30
N ASP A 159 13.41 -2.23 18.23
CA ASP A 159 12.35 -3.20 18.55
C ASP A 159 12.29 -4.35 17.53
N GLU A 160 12.79 -4.16 16.30
CA GLU A 160 12.71 -5.17 15.23
C GLU A 160 13.35 -6.49 15.63
N ILE A 161 14.47 -6.44 16.33
CA ILE A 161 15.21 -7.64 16.76
C ILE A 161 14.38 -8.42 17.77
N ASP A 162 13.81 -7.76 18.76
CA ASP A 162 13.01 -8.39 19.80
C ASP A 162 11.76 -9.05 19.23
N VAL A 163 11.11 -8.39 18.29
CA VAL A 163 9.93 -8.93 17.59
C VAL A 163 10.29 -10.14 16.73
N LEU A 164 11.43 -10.12 16.03
CA LEU A 164 11.91 -11.27 15.27
C LEU A 164 12.30 -12.46 16.16
N VAL A 165 12.86 -12.21 17.34
CA VAL A 165 13.16 -13.23 18.34
C VAL A 165 11.85 -13.87 18.86
N GLN A 166 10.85 -13.05 19.19
CA GLN A 166 9.53 -13.53 19.61
C GLN A 166 8.86 -14.37 18.51
N LEU A 167 8.88 -13.89 17.26
CA LEU A 167 8.36 -14.61 16.11
C LEU A 167 9.06 -15.99 15.97
N ASN A 168 10.39 -16.01 16.00
CA ASN A 168 11.14 -17.24 15.84
C ASN A 168 10.81 -18.27 16.95
N ALA A 169 10.70 -17.81 18.21
CA ALA A 169 10.31 -18.65 19.33
C ALA A 169 8.88 -19.20 19.17
N LEU A 170 7.93 -18.36 18.74
CA LEU A 170 6.56 -18.77 18.47
C LEU A 170 6.48 -19.85 17.38
N LEU A 171 7.20 -19.67 16.26
CA LEU A 171 7.25 -20.63 15.16
C LEU A 171 7.98 -21.93 15.54
N GLU A 172 8.83 -21.89 16.57
CA GLU A 172 9.43 -23.08 17.14
C GLU A 172 8.46 -23.88 18.01
N GLN A 173 7.64 -23.19 18.78
CA GLN A 173 6.66 -23.79 19.71
C GLN A 173 5.41 -24.31 19.00
N ASP A 174 4.87 -23.56 18.04
CA ASP A 174 3.64 -23.90 17.33
C ASP A 174 3.91 -24.25 15.86
N LYS A 175 4.00 -25.55 15.58
CA LYS A 175 4.23 -26.08 14.22
C LYS A 175 3.00 -26.01 13.32
N SER A 176 1.84 -25.60 13.83
CA SER A 176 0.64 -25.39 13.03
C SER A 176 0.62 -24.04 12.31
N ILE A 177 1.58 -23.15 12.60
CA ILE A 177 1.72 -21.88 11.89
C ILE A 177 2.33 -22.15 10.51
N GLY A 178 1.61 -21.75 9.46
CA GLY A 178 2.01 -21.89 8.06
C GLY A 178 2.46 -20.61 7.41
N THR A 179 1.94 -19.46 7.85
CA THR A 179 2.15 -18.19 7.14
C THR A 179 2.44 -17.05 8.11
N VAL A 180 3.35 -16.15 7.72
CA VAL A 180 3.61 -14.87 8.40
C VAL A 180 3.26 -13.74 7.43
N VAL A 181 2.33 -12.88 7.82
CA VAL A 181 1.86 -11.72 7.04
C VAL A 181 2.32 -10.43 7.68
N PHE A 182 2.86 -9.50 6.90
CA PHE A 182 3.21 -8.16 7.37
C PHE A 182 3.05 -7.11 6.26
N GLU A 183 2.69 -5.88 6.64
CA GLU A 183 2.71 -4.75 5.71
C GLU A 183 4.15 -4.37 5.39
N THR A 184 4.44 -4.03 4.14
CA THR A 184 5.77 -3.54 3.74
C THR A 184 6.10 -2.17 4.33
N ILE A 185 5.05 -1.38 4.60
CA ILE A 185 5.06 -0.18 5.45
C ILE A 185 3.87 -0.26 6.41
N PRO A 186 4.08 -0.39 7.72
CA PRO A 186 2.99 -0.38 8.69
C PRO A 186 2.46 1.04 8.91
N TRP A 187 1.71 1.57 7.94
CA TRP A 187 1.32 2.98 7.88
C TRP A 187 0.43 3.43 9.05
N LEU A 188 -0.35 2.53 9.68
CA LEU A 188 -1.08 2.84 10.93
C LEU A 188 -0.15 2.99 12.14
N ASN A 189 1.08 2.50 12.06
CA ASN A 189 2.12 2.67 13.07
C ASN A 189 3.07 3.84 12.75
N GLY A 190 2.66 4.71 11.85
CA GLY A 190 3.49 5.74 11.23
C GLY A 190 4.20 5.21 9.97
N ILE A 191 4.77 6.11 9.16
CA ILE A 191 5.54 5.71 7.96
C ILE A 191 6.94 5.29 8.38
N LYS A 192 7.06 4.10 8.94
CA LYS A 192 8.27 3.49 9.49
C LYS A 192 8.62 2.22 8.71
N PRO A 193 9.22 2.34 7.51
CA PRO A 193 9.61 1.15 6.76
C PRO A 193 10.64 0.35 7.56
N TYR A 194 10.52 -0.95 7.50
CA TYR A 194 11.42 -1.87 8.17
C TYR A 194 12.85 -1.76 7.65
N SER A 195 13.84 -2.09 8.49
CA SER A 195 15.24 -2.11 8.12
C SER A 195 15.58 -3.25 7.14
N GLN A 196 16.74 -3.13 6.48
CA GLN A 196 17.32 -4.23 5.68
C GLN A 196 17.47 -5.51 6.51
N ASN A 197 17.83 -5.37 7.79
CA ASN A 197 18.00 -6.51 8.68
C ASN A 197 16.68 -7.22 8.96
N TRP A 198 15.59 -6.47 9.18
CA TRP A 198 14.24 -7.05 9.32
C TRP A 198 13.91 -7.96 8.14
N TRP A 199 14.01 -7.46 6.92
CA TRP A 199 13.67 -8.22 5.71
C TRP A 199 14.50 -9.48 5.57
N THR A 200 15.81 -9.36 5.77
CA THR A 200 16.75 -10.48 5.66
C THR A 200 16.49 -11.53 6.72
N MET A 201 16.28 -11.11 7.96
CA MET A 201 16.01 -12.03 9.07
C MET A 201 14.62 -12.65 9.00
N MET A 202 13.60 -11.88 8.59
CA MET A 202 12.24 -12.39 8.34
C MET A 202 12.27 -13.52 7.31
N ARG A 203 12.95 -13.29 6.17
CA ARG A 203 13.10 -14.33 5.14
C ARG A 203 13.80 -15.57 5.68
N LYS A 204 14.90 -15.35 6.43
CA LYS A 204 15.65 -16.46 7.04
C LYS A 204 14.78 -17.26 8.01
N ILE A 205 14.10 -16.61 8.93
CA ILE A 205 13.22 -17.25 9.92
C ILE A 205 12.12 -18.04 9.20
N CYS A 206 11.44 -17.44 8.23
CA CYS A 206 10.39 -18.13 7.48
C CYS A 206 10.93 -19.37 6.74
N THR A 207 12.13 -19.28 6.17
CA THR A 207 12.79 -20.41 5.50
C THR A 207 13.17 -21.52 6.48
N ASP A 208 13.85 -21.18 7.58
CA ASP A 208 14.33 -22.14 8.58
C ASP A 208 13.17 -22.87 9.29
N ARG A 209 12.03 -22.19 9.49
CA ARG A 209 10.82 -22.71 10.13
C ARG A 209 9.82 -23.34 9.16
N ASN A 210 10.14 -23.34 7.86
CA ASN A 210 9.26 -23.81 6.80
C ASN A 210 7.86 -23.17 6.89
N VAL A 211 7.79 -21.84 6.87
CA VAL A 211 6.55 -21.03 6.80
C VAL A 211 6.60 -20.11 5.59
N LEU A 212 5.44 -19.72 5.05
CA LEU A 212 5.33 -18.78 3.96
C LEU A 212 5.51 -17.35 4.49
N MET A 213 6.29 -16.57 3.78
CA MET A 213 6.46 -15.14 3.99
C MET A 213 5.52 -14.38 3.05
N PHE A 214 4.51 -13.70 3.60
CA PHE A 214 3.55 -12.91 2.83
C PHE A 214 3.74 -11.43 3.13
N ALA A 215 4.17 -10.67 2.13
CA ALA A 215 4.35 -9.23 2.20
C ALA A 215 3.11 -8.50 1.62
N ASP A 216 2.40 -7.76 2.46
CA ASP A 216 1.32 -6.89 2.02
C ASP A 216 1.88 -5.55 1.53
N ASP A 217 1.93 -5.40 0.22
CA ASP A 217 2.46 -4.22 -0.47
C ASP A 217 1.36 -3.33 -1.08
N VAL A 218 0.12 -3.51 -0.65
CA VAL A 218 -1.03 -2.73 -1.13
C VAL A 218 -0.81 -1.23 -0.90
N TRP A 219 -0.21 -0.86 0.25
CA TRP A 219 0.11 0.54 0.52
C TRP A 219 1.52 0.92 0.03
N GLY A 220 2.51 0.06 0.23
CA GLY A 220 3.93 0.36 0.03
C GLY A 220 4.40 0.46 -1.42
N GLY A 221 3.76 -0.27 -2.34
CA GLY A 221 4.19 -0.37 -3.73
C GLY A 221 4.21 0.94 -4.52
N PHE A 222 4.77 0.90 -5.71
CA PHE A 222 4.90 2.01 -6.65
C PHE A 222 5.59 3.26 -6.08
N GLY A 223 6.83 3.06 -5.60
CA GLY A 223 7.76 4.12 -5.27
C GLY A 223 7.64 4.69 -3.86
N LYS A 224 6.67 4.27 -3.04
CA LYS A 224 6.53 4.79 -1.67
C LYS A 224 7.73 4.44 -0.79
N VAL A 225 8.38 3.29 -1.06
CA VAL A 225 9.68 2.88 -0.50
C VAL A 225 10.78 2.70 -1.56
N GLY A 226 10.71 3.41 -2.67
CA GLY A 226 11.79 3.51 -3.66
C GLY A 226 11.56 2.74 -4.96
N THR A 227 11.06 1.54 -4.89
CA THR A 227 10.84 0.64 -6.04
C THR A 227 9.35 0.44 -6.33
N ASP A 228 9.02 -0.19 -7.45
CA ASP A 228 7.64 -0.60 -7.80
C ASP A 228 7.09 -1.64 -6.82
N PHE A 229 7.91 -2.61 -6.42
CA PHE A 229 7.60 -3.55 -5.35
C PHE A 229 8.54 -3.32 -4.17
N SER A 230 8.00 -3.10 -2.97
CA SER A 230 8.82 -2.73 -1.80
C SER A 230 9.91 -3.75 -1.49
N HIS A 231 9.66 -5.04 -1.69
CA HIS A 231 10.65 -6.09 -1.43
C HIS A 231 11.90 -5.99 -2.32
N ASN A 232 11.78 -5.42 -3.53
CA ASN A 232 12.93 -5.18 -4.43
C ASN A 232 13.93 -4.20 -3.81
N THR A 233 13.45 -3.22 -3.03
CA THR A 233 14.31 -2.28 -2.30
C THR A 233 15.28 -3.01 -1.37
N TYR A 234 14.86 -4.13 -0.82
CA TYR A 234 15.62 -4.91 0.16
C TYR A 234 16.29 -6.17 -0.43
N GLY A 235 16.04 -6.47 -1.72
CA GLY A 235 16.59 -7.67 -2.38
C GLY A 235 16.10 -8.98 -1.77
N VAL A 236 14.89 -8.99 -1.18
CA VAL A 236 14.29 -10.17 -0.52
C VAL A 236 13.01 -10.54 -1.24
N ILE A 237 12.91 -11.77 -1.73
CA ILE A 237 11.69 -12.26 -2.41
C ILE A 237 10.81 -12.98 -1.38
N PRO A 238 9.58 -12.47 -1.10
CA PRO A 238 8.57 -13.17 -0.32
C PRO A 238 8.01 -14.40 -1.06
N ASP A 239 7.26 -15.25 -0.37
CA ASP A 239 6.52 -16.34 -1.03
C ASP A 239 5.22 -15.83 -1.67
N ILE A 240 4.60 -14.79 -1.07
CA ILE A 240 3.38 -14.13 -1.58
C ILE A 240 3.51 -12.62 -1.40
N VAL A 241 2.99 -11.84 -2.36
CA VAL A 241 2.90 -10.37 -2.31
C VAL A 241 1.51 -9.93 -2.74
N SER A 242 0.84 -9.06 -1.97
CA SER A 242 -0.38 -8.39 -2.40
C SER A 242 -0.10 -6.98 -2.90
N MET A 243 -0.78 -6.58 -3.99
CA MET A 243 -0.68 -5.25 -4.60
C MET A 243 -2.06 -4.66 -4.83
N GLY A 244 -2.16 -3.34 -4.73
CA GLY A 244 -3.41 -2.62 -4.95
C GLY A 244 -3.18 -1.11 -5.15
N LYS A 245 -4.17 -0.30 -4.82
CA LYS A 245 -4.09 1.17 -4.83
C LYS A 245 -3.46 1.73 -6.13
N SER A 246 -2.18 2.06 -6.08
CA SER A 246 -1.46 2.68 -7.20
C SER A 246 -1.32 1.80 -8.44
N ILE A 247 -1.64 0.51 -8.38
CA ILE A 247 -1.53 -0.41 -9.53
C ILE A 247 -2.36 0.04 -10.75
N THR A 248 -3.45 0.78 -10.52
CA THR A 248 -4.29 1.40 -11.58
C THR A 248 -4.21 2.92 -11.57
N GLY A 249 -3.22 3.51 -10.88
CA GLY A 249 -3.16 4.95 -10.67
C GLY A 249 -4.31 5.50 -9.83
N GLY A 250 -5.06 4.63 -9.13
CA GLY A 250 -6.22 5.00 -8.32
C GLY A 250 -7.52 5.19 -9.11
N TYR A 251 -7.52 5.02 -10.43
CA TYR A 251 -8.67 5.31 -11.31
C TYR A 251 -9.81 4.32 -11.16
N ILE A 252 -9.48 3.05 -10.97
CA ILE A 252 -10.48 2.01 -10.71
C ILE A 252 -9.98 1.02 -9.66
N PRO A 253 -10.89 0.44 -8.87
CA PRO A 253 -10.53 -0.61 -7.93
C PRO A 253 -9.95 -1.81 -8.67
N SER A 254 -8.75 -2.22 -8.30
CA SER A 254 -8.08 -3.44 -8.77
C SER A 254 -6.90 -3.78 -7.89
N GLY A 255 -6.38 -4.97 -8.02
CA GLY A 255 -5.16 -5.43 -7.40
C GLY A 255 -4.84 -6.86 -7.77
N CYS A 256 -3.77 -7.39 -7.23
CA CYS A 256 -3.38 -8.78 -7.42
C CYS A 256 -2.65 -9.37 -6.21
N ALA A 257 -2.68 -10.69 -6.09
CA ALA A 257 -1.78 -11.47 -5.28
C ALA A 257 -0.79 -12.18 -6.20
N LEU A 258 0.49 -12.04 -5.91
CA LEU A 258 1.59 -12.66 -6.65
C LEU A 258 2.19 -13.78 -5.81
N SER A 259 2.68 -14.84 -6.44
CA SER A 259 3.31 -15.98 -5.77
C SER A 259 4.66 -16.35 -6.36
N SER A 260 5.55 -16.82 -5.49
CA SER A 260 6.84 -17.38 -5.87
C SER A 260 6.69 -18.74 -6.57
N GLU A 261 7.72 -19.19 -7.27
CA GLU A 261 7.77 -20.49 -7.91
C GLU A 261 7.39 -21.63 -6.96
N LYS A 262 7.92 -21.60 -5.73
CA LYS A 262 7.60 -22.56 -4.68
C LYS A 262 6.09 -22.74 -4.47
N VAL A 263 5.33 -21.65 -4.43
CA VAL A 263 3.88 -21.68 -4.22
C VAL A 263 3.16 -22.01 -5.53
N THR A 264 3.55 -21.37 -6.62
CA THR A 264 2.93 -21.54 -7.93
C THR A 264 2.97 -22.97 -8.41
N ASP A 265 4.10 -23.68 -8.24
CA ASP A 265 4.26 -25.09 -8.68
C ASP A 265 3.30 -26.02 -7.93
N VAL A 266 3.15 -25.85 -6.63
CA VAL A 266 2.20 -26.65 -5.84
C VAL A 266 0.77 -26.39 -6.32
N ILE A 267 0.38 -25.13 -6.51
CA ILE A 267 -0.97 -24.75 -6.91
C ILE A 267 -1.30 -25.25 -8.32
N ASN A 268 -0.38 -25.12 -9.27
CA ASN A 268 -0.60 -25.54 -10.67
C ASN A 268 -0.71 -27.05 -10.80
N ASN A 269 -0.06 -27.82 -9.92
CA ASN A 269 -0.10 -29.29 -9.93
C ASN A 269 -1.37 -29.84 -9.24
N ASN A 270 -2.17 -29.01 -8.61
CA ASN A 270 -3.37 -29.36 -7.88
C ASN A 270 -4.60 -28.65 -8.46
N LYS A 271 -5.79 -29.21 -8.20
CA LYS A 271 -7.05 -28.67 -8.75
C LYS A 271 -7.60 -27.53 -7.90
N TRP A 272 -6.81 -26.47 -7.69
CA TRP A 272 -7.34 -25.28 -7.04
C TRP A 272 -8.00 -24.34 -8.04
N SER A 273 -9.07 -23.70 -7.62
CA SER A 273 -9.80 -22.74 -8.42
C SER A 273 -10.13 -21.52 -7.58
N HIS A 274 -9.67 -20.37 -8.04
CA HIS A 274 -10.02 -19.06 -7.51
C HIS A 274 -10.48 -18.18 -8.65
N GLY A 275 -11.54 -17.40 -8.43
CA GLY A 275 -11.99 -16.48 -9.46
C GLY A 275 -13.37 -15.92 -9.18
N HIS A 276 -13.63 -14.76 -9.75
CA HIS A 276 -14.91 -14.08 -9.75
C HIS A 276 -15.13 -13.33 -11.07
N THR A 277 -16.33 -12.77 -11.26
CA THR A 277 -16.76 -12.16 -12.53
C THR A 277 -15.80 -11.11 -13.08
N TRP A 278 -15.14 -10.33 -12.22
CA TRP A 278 -14.29 -9.19 -12.57
C TRP A 278 -12.79 -9.52 -12.55
N GLN A 279 -12.41 -10.75 -12.76
CA GLN A 279 -11.02 -11.21 -12.69
C GLN A 279 -10.56 -11.86 -14.00
N PRO A 280 -9.55 -11.30 -14.70
CA PRO A 280 -9.04 -9.93 -14.58
C PRO A 280 -9.99 -8.90 -15.24
N GLN A 281 -9.96 -7.68 -14.77
CA GLN A 281 -10.81 -6.61 -15.28
C GLN A 281 -10.05 -5.79 -16.33
N MET A 282 -10.59 -5.72 -17.58
CA MET A 282 -9.86 -5.20 -18.75
C MET A 282 -9.44 -3.72 -18.63
N LEU A 283 -10.29 -2.88 -18.03
CA LEU A 283 -9.95 -1.47 -17.80
C LEU A 283 -8.78 -1.33 -16.80
N GLY A 284 -8.76 -2.20 -15.77
CA GLY A 284 -7.66 -2.30 -14.81
C GLY A 284 -6.36 -2.74 -15.47
N MET A 285 -6.43 -3.73 -16.36
CA MET A 285 -5.26 -4.19 -17.12
C MET A 285 -4.64 -3.07 -17.97
N ARG A 286 -5.49 -2.31 -18.68
CA ARG A 286 -5.01 -1.19 -19.49
C ARG A 286 -4.36 -0.10 -18.63
N LEU A 287 -4.98 0.25 -17.50
CA LEU A 287 -4.40 1.21 -16.57
C LEU A 287 -3.11 0.69 -15.94
N THR A 288 -3.06 -0.58 -15.55
CA THR A 288 -1.83 -1.20 -15.00
C THR A 288 -0.70 -1.17 -16.02
N LYS A 289 -0.96 -1.50 -17.29
CA LYS A 289 0.04 -1.39 -18.37
C LYS A 289 0.59 0.05 -18.47
N GLU A 290 -0.30 1.03 -18.42
CA GLU A 290 0.09 2.44 -18.49
C GLU A 290 0.92 2.86 -17.27
N VAL A 291 0.49 2.48 -16.07
CA VAL A 291 1.20 2.73 -14.81
C VAL A 291 2.62 2.14 -14.84
N LEU A 292 2.76 0.89 -15.26
CA LEU A 292 4.07 0.23 -15.39
C LEU A 292 4.98 0.97 -16.37
N SER A 293 4.43 1.47 -17.48
CA SER A 293 5.19 2.24 -18.47
C SER A 293 5.62 3.63 -17.97
N MET A 294 4.89 4.21 -17.01
CA MET A 294 5.20 5.51 -16.42
C MET A 294 6.15 5.43 -15.23
N PHE A 295 6.32 4.25 -14.64
CA PHE A 295 7.14 4.11 -13.44
C PHE A 295 8.64 4.26 -13.76
N ASP A 296 9.29 5.21 -13.09
CA ASP A 296 10.72 5.52 -13.22
C ASP A 296 11.37 5.67 -11.84
N HIS A 297 12.29 4.77 -11.51
CA HIS A 297 13.09 4.80 -10.27
C HIS A 297 13.90 6.10 -10.14
N GLY A 298 14.41 6.63 -11.26
CA GLY A 298 15.13 7.91 -11.27
C GLY A 298 14.24 9.06 -10.82
N HIS A 299 12.97 9.04 -11.22
CA HIS A 299 11.97 10.04 -10.81
C HIS A 299 11.69 9.95 -9.29
N VAL A 300 11.49 8.74 -8.77
CA VAL A 300 11.35 8.53 -7.31
C VAL A 300 12.53 9.14 -6.55
N THR A 301 13.75 8.88 -7.02
CA THR A 301 14.98 9.40 -6.41
C THR A 301 15.04 10.93 -6.45
N ARG A 302 14.61 11.56 -7.55
CA ARG A 302 14.58 13.04 -7.66
C ARG A 302 13.58 13.65 -6.67
N ILE A 303 12.39 13.04 -6.56
CA ILE A 303 11.36 13.49 -5.61
C ILE A 303 11.84 13.34 -4.17
N ASP A 304 12.38 12.17 -3.78
CA ASP A 304 12.92 11.95 -2.43
C ASP A 304 13.99 12.99 -2.04
N LYS A 305 14.93 13.26 -2.94
CA LYS A 305 15.95 14.30 -2.71
C LYS A 305 15.32 15.68 -2.51
N ARG A 306 14.28 16.00 -3.27
CA ARG A 306 13.58 17.29 -3.19
C ARG A 306 12.80 17.43 -1.89
N GLN A 307 12.10 16.36 -1.45
CA GLN A 307 11.45 16.31 -0.14
C GLN A 307 12.46 16.58 0.99
N ARG A 308 13.56 15.83 1.02
CA ARG A 308 14.61 15.97 2.06
C ARG A 308 15.20 17.38 2.08
N LYS A 309 15.43 17.98 0.91
CA LYS A 309 15.92 19.35 0.79
C LYS A 309 14.90 20.35 1.35
N LEU A 310 13.61 20.17 1.05
CA LEU A 310 12.52 21.03 1.55
C LEU A 310 12.42 20.92 3.08
N PHE A 311 12.39 19.72 3.64
CA PHE A 311 12.27 19.51 5.08
C PHE A 311 13.48 20.10 5.82
N LYS A 312 14.70 19.89 5.32
CA LYS A 312 15.91 20.51 5.88
C LYS A 312 15.82 22.05 5.86
N LYS A 313 15.31 22.64 4.75
CA LYS A 313 15.13 24.10 4.62
C LYS A 313 14.15 24.64 5.65
N LEU A 314 13.11 23.88 5.98
CA LEU A 314 12.06 24.25 6.93
C LEU A 314 12.36 23.84 8.38
N GLY A 315 13.49 23.17 8.64
CA GLY A 315 13.81 22.64 9.97
C GLY A 315 12.86 21.53 10.44
N LEU A 316 12.21 20.82 9.51
CA LEU A 316 11.26 19.76 9.83
C LEU A 316 11.99 18.42 10.03
N GLU A 317 11.64 17.74 11.10
CA GLU A 317 11.99 16.34 11.30
C GLU A 317 11.03 15.43 10.54
N PHE A 318 11.51 14.27 10.09
CA PHE A 318 10.66 13.33 9.35
C PHE A 318 11.14 11.90 9.50
N ARG A 319 10.22 10.96 9.30
CA ARG A 319 10.47 9.52 9.16
C ARG A 319 10.13 9.08 7.73
N GLY A 320 10.67 7.94 7.33
CA GLY A 320 10.42 7.33 6.02
C GLY A 320 11.71 6.91 5.33
N ALA A 321 11.63 5.85 4.52
CA ALA A 321 12.74 5.38 3.69
C ALA A 321 13.01 6.31 2.50
N HIS A 322 13.91 5.87 1.62
CA HIS A 322 14.01 6.40 0.27
C HIS A 322 12.68 6.15 -0.47
N GLY A 323 12.04 7.18 -1.00
CA GLY A 323 10.77 7.04 -1.72
C GLY A 323 9.82 8.23 -1.53
N LEU A 324 8.58 8.05 -2.00
CA LEU A 324 7.57 9.11 -2.05
C LEU A 324 6.90 9.37 -0.68
N ALA A 325 6.90 8.39 0.22
CA ALA A 325 6.18 8.45 1.47
C ALA A 325 7.05 8.92 2.63
N LYS A 326 6.57 9.91 3.38
CA LYS A 326 7.20 10.45 4.59
C LYS A 326 6.15 10.75 5.66
N GLU A 327 6.55 10.64 6.91
CA GLU A 327 5.87 11.19 8.06
C GLU A 327 6.63 12.41 8.53
N ILE A 328 6.00 13.57 8.50
CA ILE A 328 6.60 14.83 8.97
C ILE A 328 6.22 15.01 10.43
N LEU A 329 7.21 15.22 11.30
CA LEU A 329 7.04 15.34 12.74
C LEU A 329 7.02 16.81 13.14
N PHE A 330 6.15 17.14 14.10
CA PHE A 330 6.04 18.47 14.68
C PHE A 330 6.27 18.38 16.18
N ASN A 331 6.85 19.41 16.76
CA ASN A 331 6.99 19.55 18.22
C ASN A 331 5.75 20.20 18.85
N LYS A 332 4.59 20.07 18.23
CA LYS A 332 3.31 20.62 18.63
C LYS A 332 2.16 19.74 18.16
N THR A 333 0.99 19.92 18.77
CA THR A 333 -0.25 19.29 18.30
C THR A 333 -0.71 19.92 17.00
N ILE A 334 -1.07 19.08 16.03
CA ILE A 334 -1.66 19.45 14.73
C ILE A 334 -3.15 19.07 14.77
N THR A 335 -4.00 20.03 14.49
CA THR A 335 -5.45 19.85 14.44
C THR A 335 -5.98 19.89 13.01
N GLY A 336 -7.22 19.44 12.79
CA GLY A 336 -7.89 19.60 11.50
C GLY A 336 -8.00 21.06 11.07
N LYS A 337 -8.22 21.99 12.02
CA LYS A 337 -8.26 23.43 11.75
C LYS A 337 -6.92 23.98 11.25
N ASP A 338 -5.82 23.46 11.78
CA ASP A 338 -4.47 23.85 11.31
C ASP A 338 -4.24 23.40 9.87
N LEU A 339 -4.67 22.17 9.53
CA LEU A 339 -4.61 21.65 8.17
C LEU A 339 -5.48 22.47 7.21
N ASP A 340 -6.69 22.86 7.64
CA ASP A 340 -7.59 23.70 6.85
C ASP A 340 -6.99 25.07 6.58
N ARG A 341 -6.47 25.73 7.62
CA ARG A 341 -5.79 27.04 7.51
C ARG A 341 -4.60 26.96 6.57
N ALA A 342 -3.84 25.85 6.63
CA ALA A 342 -2.72 25.61 5.74
C ALA A 342 -3.16 25.17 4.32
N GLY A 343 -4.42 24.86 4.09
CA GLY A 343 -4.94 24.38 2.83
C GLY A 343 -4.41 22.98 2.47
N LEU A 344 -4.18 22.13 3.46
CA LEU A 344 -3.71 20.75 3.30
C LEU A 344 -4.86 19.78 3.51
N CYS A 345 -5.13 18.96 2.52
CA CYS A 345 -6.08 17.87 2.60
C CYS A 345 -5.34 16.61 3.05
N ASN A 346 -5.34 16.33 4.34
CA ASN A 346 -4.69 15.17 4.92
C ASN A 346 -5.61 14.50 5.92
N THR A 347 -6.05 13.30 5.61
CA THR A 347 -6.94 12.50 6.47
C THR A 347 -6.17 11.57 7.42
N GLN A 348 -4.86 11.45 7.24
CA GLN A 348 -3.99 10.56 8.00
C GLN A 348 -2.94 11.37 8.73
N TYR A 349 -3.19 11.69 10.00
CA TYR A 349 -2.26 12.39 10.88
C TYR A 349 -2.41 11.91 12.34
N THR A 350 -1.36 12.05 13.11
CA THR A 350 -1.38 11.90 14.56
C THR A 350 -1.44 13.28 15.21
N THR A 351 -1.44 13.32 16.55
CA THR A 351 -1.46 14.59 17.29
C THR A 351 -0.24 15.48 17.01
N ASP A 352 0.85 14.91 16.53
CA ASP A 352 2.15 15.57 16.35
C ASP A 352 2.80 15.27 15.00
N SER A 353 2.08 14.67 14.06
CA SER A 353 2.62 14.37 12.73
C SER A 353 1.59 14.46 11.62
N ILE A 354 2.06 14.61 10.38
CA ILE A 354 1.27 14.46 9.16
C ILE A 354 1.95 13.48 8.22
N PHE A 355 1.15 12.74 7.45
CA PHE A 355 1.67 11.88 6.41
C PHE A 355 1.74 12.63 5.07
N LEU A 356 2.82 12.45 4.35
CA LEU A 356 3.03 13.00 3.02
C LEU A 356 3.39 11.88 2.05
N VAL A 357 2.53 11.65 1.07
CA VAL A 357 2.85 10.88 -0.14
C VAL A 357 2.95 11.87 -1.28
N THR A 358 4.16 12.16 -1.73
CA THR A 358 4.37 13.11 -2.83
C THR A 358 4.04 12.41 -4.16
N PRO A 359 3.19 13.02 -5.01
CA PRO A 359 2.93 12.47 -6.34
C PRO A 359 4.18 12.52 -7.22
N PHE A 360 4.18 11.78 -8.32
CA PHE A 360 5.18 11.89 -9.39
C PHE A 360 5.06 13.27 -10.06
N CYS A 361 5.54 14.31 -9.37
CA CYS A 361 5.43 15.69 -9.79
C CYS A 361 6.74 16.44 -9.61
N GLU A 362 7.28 16.94 -10.72
CA GLU A 362 8.47 17.81 -10.71
C GLU A 362 8.11 19.29 -10.89
N ASP A 363 6.82 19.64 -10.96
CA ASP A 363 6.33 21.00 -11.15
C ASP A 363 6.80 21.91 -10.00
N ALA A 364 7.40 23.03 -10.39
CA ALA A 364 7.86 24.04 -9.43
C ALA A 364 6.70 24.68 -8.64
N VAL A 365 5.51 24.76 -9.24
CA VAL A 365 4.31 25.31 -8.58
C VAL A 365 3.94 24.43 -7.39
N TYR A 366 3.85 23.11 -7.59
CA TYR A 366 3.59 22.17 -6.49
C TYR A 366 4.54 22.38 -5.31
N TRP A 367 5.84 22.40 -5.59
CA TRP A 367 6.84 22.46 -4.52
C TRP A 367 6.84 23.81 -3.79
N ASN A 368 6.60 24.91 -4.50
CA ASN A 368 6.49 26.23 -3.90
C ASN A 368 5.23 26.32 -3.01
N GLU A 369 4.10 25.84 -3.50
CA GLU A 369 2.86 25.79 -2.74
C GLU A 369 2.97 24.88 -1.51
N LEU A 370 3.52 23.68 -1.66
CA LEU A 370 3.75 22.77 -0.52
C LEU A 370 4.64 23.45 0.53
N GLU A 371 5.71 24.15 0.11
CA GLU A 371 6.58 24.89 1.03
C GLU A 371 5.82 25.98 1.79
N GLN A 372 5.01 26.78 1.08
CA GLN A 372 4.22 27.85 1.71
C GLN A 372 3.22 27.28 2.73
N ARG A 373 2.50 26.23 2.36
CA ARG A 373 1.50 25.59 3.22
C ARG A 373 2.12 24.94 4.44
N LEU A 374 3.27 24.30 4.31
CA LEU A 374 4.02 23.77 5.46
C LEU A 374 4.52 24.89 6.40
N LYS A 375 4.88 26.07 5.88
CA LYS A 375 5.22 27.24 6.71
C LYS A 375 3.99 27.74 7.50
N ILE A 376 2.83 27.86 6.84
CA ILE A 376 1.59 28.22 7.54
C ILE A 376 1.29 27.24 8.67
N LEU A 377 1.46 25.93 8.39
CA LEU A 377 1.27 24.90 9.40
C LEU A 377 2.29 25.01 10.56
N LEU A 378 3.53 25.40 10.29
CA LEU A 378 4.54 25.65 11.33
C LEU A 378 4.20 26.87 12.20
N ASP A 379 3.65 27.92 11.61
CA ASP A 379 3.37 29.21 12.27
C ASP A 379 2.03 29.21 13.06
N SER A 380 1.17 28.23 12.86
CA SER A 380 -0.24 28.22 13.33
C SER A 380 -0.46 28.20 14.86
N ASN A 381 0.59 28.24 15.70
CA ASN A 381 0.45 28.22 17.16
C ASN A 381 0.81 29.52 17.89
N ASN A 382 0.99 30.64 17.20
CA ASN A 382 1.27 31.92 17.88
C ASN A 382 0.00 32.73 18.24
N GLU A 383 -1.20 32.27 17.84
CA GLU A 383 -2.42 33.07 18.02
C GLU A 383 -3.43 32.54 19.05
N ASP A 384 -3.33 31.25 19.47
CA ASP A 384 -4.28 30.69 20.45
C ASP A 384 -3.81 30.83 21.92
N SER A 385 -2.82 31.68 22.21
CA SER A 385 -2.32 31.99 23.58
C SER A 385 -2.63 33.42 24.02
N VAL A 386 -3.72 33.99 23.54
CA VAL A 386 -4.24 35.30 24.08
C VAL A 386 -5.67 35.11 24.57
#